data_54d2c284727b47f9316798d906a6a2e4
#
_entry.id   54d2c284727b47f9316798d906a6a2e4
#
_cell.length_a   1.000
_cell.length_b   1.000
_cell.length_c   1.000
_cell.angle_alpha   90.00
_cell.angle_beta   90.00
_cell.angle_gamma   90.00
#
_symmetry.space_group_name_H-M   'P 1'
#
loop_
_entity.id
_entity.type
_entity.pdbx_description
1 polymer ?
#
loop_
_entity_poly.entity_id
_entity_poly.type
_entity_poly.pdbx_seq_one_letter_code
_entity_poly.pdbx_strand_id
1 'polypeptide(L)'
;MLKRIFSVFFAFLLTFLLALPVFNVSAYEVNGFEITANAGMLVSLDTNEVLYSKNADKKIYPAAITNIMAAIVILESEKYSPDGRITMTEKALTDILGTGVAVSNTKAGEEFSHTDLLHFIIMCSCGDAGYLAADYFYGSHEAFVSKMNETARNIGMKNTNFTNPIGLHDENHYTTVEDIRILTEYALRNKTFKEIASKHRYNMEASNMQDKRILSTTNFLLDTTTNYYYQYATGVKTGYTDEAGRCIVATAGYNGYNYLCILMDTPNNPLKREELSQCADLFRWAFNNFSFKEVATGDEPVCEMPLELSMDTDFVSLYFEKPFVSVLPKDADESTIVIKTKLKSESVKAPVKKGQVLGEAEVIFAENVIGKVNLVAGEDVKANSLLKAVDIVKGIFTSVYMKIVYVVLGLLAVGFVVLCVKMNYSKGKKRKVKYIPYDGKERENKHR
;
A
#
# COMPACT_ATOMS: atom_id res chain seq x y z
N MET A 1 -39.50 10.67 -22.34
CA MET A 1 -39.76 10.57 -20.90
C MET A 1 -38.87 9.48 -20.25
N LEU A 2 -38.83 8.25 -20.76
CA LEU A 2 -38.05 7.13 -20.21
C LEU A 2 -36.51 7.40 -20.09
N LYS A 3 -35.88 8.03 -21.09
CA LYS A 3 -34.45 8.37 -21.05
C LYS A 3 -34.08 9.40 -19.95
N ARG A 4 -34.98 10.33 -19.61
CA ARG A 4 -34.77 11.28 -18.50
C ARG A 4 -34.91 10.62 -17.13
N ILE A 5 -35.85 9.65 -16.99
CA ILE A 5 -36.01 8.88 -15.75
C ILE A 5 -34.78 8.00 -15.50
N PHE A 6 -34.24 7.35 -16.53
CA PHE A 6 -33.03 6.54 -16.44
C PHE A 6 -31.79 7.36 -16.07
N SER A 7 -31.65 8.57 -16.63
CA SER A 7 -30.53 9.48 -16.32
C SER A 7 -30.59 10.02 -14.90
N VAL A 8 -31.78 10.32 -14.37
CA VAL A 8 -31.98 10.76 -12.98
C VAL A 8 -31.73 9.60 -12.01
N PHE A 9 -32.19 8.37 -12.33
CA PHE A 9 -31.97 7.18 -11.51
C PHE A 9 -30.46 6.80 -11.48
N PHE A 10 -29.75 6.92 -12.58
CA PHE A 10 -28.30 6.66 -12.66
C PHE A 10 -27.50 7.73 -11.91
N ALA A 11 -27.91 9.00 -11.97
CA ALA A 11 -27.29 10.07 -11.18
C ALA A 11 -27.54 9.87 -9.67
N PHE A 12 -28.74 9.43 -9.27
CA PHE A 12 -29.07 9.14 -7.87
C PHE A 12 -28.33 7.89 -7.35
N LEU A 13 -28.12 6.87 -8.19
CA LEU A 13 -27.33 5.69 -7.86
C LEU A 13 -25.85 6.03 -7.70
N LEU A 14 -25.32 6.93 -8.55
CA LEU A 14 -23.92 7.38 -8.48
C LEU A 14 -23.66 8.24 -7.22
N THR A 15 -24.61 9.10 -6.84
CA THR A 15 -24.50 9.90 -5.60
C THR A 15 -24.69 9.04 -4.35
N PHE A 16 -25.46 7.98 -4.39
CA PHE A 16 -25.62 7.04 -3.27
C PHE A 16 -24.36 6.17 -3.07
N LEU A 17 -23.65 5.81 -4.14
CA LEU A 17 -22.35 5.10 -4.06
C LEU A 17 -21.23 5.98 -3.49
N LEU A 18 -21.33 7.32 -3.63
CA LEU A 18 -20.33 8.28 -3.09
C LEU A 18 -20.61 8.68 -1.63
N ALA A 19 -21.74 8.27 -1.07
CA ALA A 19 -22.17 8.59 0.30
C ALA A 19 -22.05 7.39 1.27
N LEU A 20 -21.32 6.34 0.90
CA LEU A 20 -21.01 5.30 1.89
C LEU A 20 -20.04 5.91 2.92
N PRO A 21 -20.42 5.95 4.21
CA PRO A 21 -19.48 6.39 5.23
C PRO A 21 -18.29 5.45 5.17
N VAL A 22 -17.10 6.02 5.01
CA VAL A 22 -15.85 5.30 5.27
C VAL A 22 -15.87 5.04 6.77
N PHE A 23 -16.27 3.86 7.17
CA PHE A 23 -16.12 3.42 8.54
C PHE A 23 -14.62 3.28 8.78
N ASN A 24 -14.05 4.26 9.48
CA ASN A 24 -12.74 4.09 10.09
C ASN A 24 -12.90 3.04 11.20
N VAL A 25 -12.70 1.81 10.86
CA VAL A 25 -12.72 0.73 11.84
C VAL A 25 -11.45 0.88 12.65
N SER A 26 -11.57 1.35 13.89
CA SER A 26 -10.55 1.10 14.91
C SER A 26 -10.52 -0.41 15.07
N ALA A 27 -9.35 -1.03 14.81
CA ALA A 27 -9.27 -2.48 14.83
C ALA A 27 -9.67 -3.05 16.20
N TYR A 28 -9.39 -2.29 17.30
CA TYR A 28 -9.73 -2.69 18.67
C TYR A 28 -10.15 -1.48 19.49
N GLU A 29 -11.04 -1.69 20.44
CA GLU A 29 -11.46 -0.68 21.38
C GLU A 29 -10.41 -0.47 22.47
N VAL A 30 -9.96 0.77 22.65
CA VAL A 30 -9.02 1.14 23.72
C VAL A 30 -9.80 1.41 25.00
N ASN A 31 -9.62 0.56 25.98
CA ASN A 31 -10.33 0.67 27.27
C ASN A 31 -9.37 1.16 28.38
N GLY A 32 -9.90 1.97 29.28
CA GLY A 32 -9.21 2.37 30.53
C GLY A 32 -8.53 3.75 30.49
N PHE A 33 -8.43 4.41 29.33
CA PHE A 33 -7.94 5.78 29.21
C PHE A 33 -8.51 6.47 27.95
N GLU A 34 -8.48 7.80 27.94
CA GLU A 34 -9.00 8.60 26.84
C GLU A 34 -7.87 9.09 25.93
N ILE A 35 -8.11 9.06 24.62
CA ILE A 35 -7.23 9.67 23.61
C ILE A 35 -7.82 11.00 23.16
N THR A 36 -7.27 12.09 23.64
CA THR A 36 -7.70 13.45 23.31
C THR A 36 -7.16 13.94 21.97
N ALA A 37 -6.11 13.30 21.43
CA ALA A 37 -5.63 13.59 20.08
C ALA A 37 -6.76 13.46 19.06
N ASN A 38 -6.88 14.43 18.15
CA ASN A 38 -7.93 14.44 17.13
C ASN A 38 -7.69 13.46 16.00
N ALA A 39 -6.42 13.06 15.80
CA ALA A 39 -6.06 12.00 14.86
C ALA A 39 -4.91 11.16 15.45
N GLY A 40 -4.91 9.86 15.22
CA GLY A 40 -3.86 8.99 15.76
C GLY A 40 -3.92 7.56 15.25
N MET A 41 -2.82 6.85 15.47
CA MET A 41 -2.66 5.45 15.09
C MET A 41 -1.66 4.77 16.01
N LEU A 42 -1.91 3.48 16.29
CA LEU A 42 -0.93 2.56 16.86
C LEU A 42 -0.82 1.36 15.93
N VAL A 43 0.38 1.06 15.47
CA VAL A 43 0.65 -0.01 14.52
C VAL A 43 1.81 -0.89 14.99
N SER A 44 1.71 -2.19 14.75
CA SER A 44 2.82 -3.13 14.92
C SER A 44 3.81 -2.95 13.77
N LEU A 45 5.06 -2.65 14.08
CA LEU A 45 6.14 -2.57 13.07
C LEU A 45 6.61 -3.94 12.59
N ASP A 46 6.23 -5.00 13.29
CA ASP A 46 6.62 -6.37 12.97
C ASP A 46 5.66 -7.02 11.97
N THR A 47 4.36 -6.70 12.07
CA THR A 47 3.28 -7.31 11.27
C THR A 47 2.51 -6.32 10.41
N ASN A 48 2.74 -5.01 10.59
CA ASN A 48 1.99 -3.89 9.97
C ASN A 48 0.50 -3.82 10.37
N GLU A 49 0.09 -4.53 11.40
CA GLU A 49 -1.28 -4.48 11.89
C GLU A 49 -1.57 -3.20 12.64
N VAL A 50 -2.69 -2.58 12.31
CA VAL A 50 -3.20 -1.38 12.97
C VAL A 50 -4.04 -1.80 14.18
N LEU A 51 -3.53 -1.53 15.39
CA LEU A 51 -4.21 -1.87 16.65
C LEU A 51 -5.18 -0.78 17.09
N TYR A 52 -4.87 0.47 16.79
CA TYR A 52 -5.72 1.63 17.06
C TYR A 52 -5.66 2.60 15.88
N SER A 53 -6.80 3.17 15.51
CA SER A 53 -6.90 4.19 14.46
C SER A 53 -8.02 5.18 14.80
N LYS A 54 -7.70 6.46 14.66
CA LYS A 54 -8.65 7.56 14.81
C LYS A 54 -8.35 8.62 13.76
N ASN A 55 -9.30 8.88 12.85
CA ASN A 55 -9.20 9.91 11.83
C ASN A 55 -7.87 9.85 11.02
N ALA A 56 -7.40 8.65 10.67
CA ALA A 56 -6.08 8.44 10.07
C ALA A 56 -5.89 9.16 8.73
N ASP A 57 -6.97 9.35 7.98
CA ASP A 57 -6.98 10.05 6.67
C ASP A 57 -7.33 11.54 6.78
N LYS A 58 -7.63 12.04 7.99
CA LYS A 58 -7.92 13.46 8.19
C LYS A 58 -6.71 14.31 7.85
N LYS A 59 -6.93 15.36 7.07
CA LYS A 59 -5.93 16.38 6.80
C LYS A 59 -5.59 17.16 8.08
N ILE A 60 -4.32 17.19 8.44
CA ILE A 60 -3.79 17.82 9.68
C ILE A 60 -2.49 18.55 9.38
N TYR A 61 -2.05 19.42 10.30
CA TYR A 61 -0.78 20.13 10.20
C TYR A 61 0.32 19.36 10.93
N PRO A 62 1.47 19.09 10.27
CA PRO A 62 2.52 18.24 10.85
C PRO A 62 3.39 18.94 11.89
N ALA A 63 3.45 20.29 11.92
CA ALA A 63 4.45 21.01 12.70
C ALA A 63 5.87 20.44 12.47
N ALA A 64 6.71 20.36 13.50
CA ALA A 64 8.08 19.84 13.41
C ALA A 64 8.18 18.30 13.15
N ILE A 65 7.07 17.56 12.98
CA ILE A 65 7.11 16.20 12.42
C ILE A 65 7.64 16.23 10.97
N THR A 66 7.48 17.35 10.27
CA THR A 66 8.11 17.69 8.98
C THR A 66 9.62 17.39 8.95
N ASN A 67 10.31 17.55 10.08
CA ASN A 67 11.75 17.33 10.19
C ASN A 67 12.16 15.85 9.92
N ILE A 68 11.24 14.89 10.00
CA ILE A 68 11.49 13.50 9.57
C ILE A 68 11.76 13.49 8.07
N MET A 69 10.91 14.13 7.27
CA MET A 69 11.12 14.24 5.81
C MET A 69 12.38 15.05 5.50
N ALA A 70 12.60 16.18 6.18
CA ALA A 70 13.79 17.00 5.96
C ALA A 70 15.07 16.18 6.21
N ALA A 71 15.13 15.41 7.29
CA ALA A 71 16.28 14.56 7.60
C ALA A 71 16.51 13.48 6.53
N ILE A 72 15.48 12.83 6.02
CA ILE A 72 15.60 11.83 4.97
C ILE A 72 16.12 12.44 3.67
N VAL A 73 15.59 13.58 3.25
CA VAL A 73 16.06 14.31 2.06
C VAL A 73 17.53 14.72 2.18
N ILE A 74 18.00 15.07 3.37
CA ILE A 74 19.43 15.36 3.64
C ILE A 74 20.25 14.07 3.53
N LEU A 75 19.83 12.99 4.22
CA LEU A 75 20.55 11.72 4.26
C LEU A 75 20.67 11.03 2.88
N GLU A 76 19.72 11.29 2.00
CA GLU A 76 19.69 10.77 0.62
C GLU A 76 20.38 11.69 -0.39
N SER A 77 20.86 12.86 0.03
CA SER A 77 21.59 13.78 -0.84
C SER A 77 22.99 13.26 -1.14
N GLU A 78 23.43 13.37 -2.39
CA GLU A 78 24.80 13.05 -2.80
C GLU A 78 25.87 13.90 -2.08
N LYS A 79 25.48 15.06 -1.57
CA LYS A 79 26.36 15.94 -0.79
C LYS A 79 26.51 15.50 0.67
N TYR A 80 25.66 14.56 1.15
CA TYR A 80 25.72 14.14 2.53
C TYR A 80 26.95 13.23 2.77
N SER A 81 27.71 13.59 3.80
CA SER A 81 28.73 12.73 4.40
C SER A 81 28.68 12.92 5.91
N PRO A 82 28.77 11.88 6.74
CA PRO A 82 28.74 12.03 8.21
C PRO A 82 29.72 13.07 8.75
N ASP A 83 30.94 13.06 8.21
CA ASP A 83 32.03 13.96 8.60
C ASP A 83 32.11 15.23 7.72
N GLY A 84 31.21 15.40 6.76
CA GLY A 84 31.07 16.59 5.93
C GLY A 84 30.88 17.82 6.82
N ARG A 85 31.50 18.95 6.42
CA ARG A 85 31.44 20.21 7.20
C ARG A 85 30.46 21.17 6.55
N ILE A 86 29.72 21.87 7.40
CA ILE A 86 28.79 22.92 7.00
C ILE A 86 29.02 24.16 7.90
N THR A 87 28.88 25.34 7.32
CA THR A 87 29.09 26.62 8.01
C THR A 87 27.74 27.29 8.16
N MET A 88 27.38 27.71 9.39
CA MET A 88 26.18 28.49 9.65
C MET A 88 26.24 29.84 8.93
N THR A 89 25.19 30.13 8.16
CA THR A 89 25.10 31.40 7.41
C THR A 89 24.28 32.44 8.16
N GLU A 90 24.60 33.72 7.95
CA GLU A 90 23.80 34.85 8.42
C GLU A 90 22.34 34.76 7.94
N LYS A 91 22.17 34.33 6.66
CA LYS A 91 20.85 34.17 6.05
C LYS A 91 19.98 33.18 6.85
N ALA A 92 20.50 31.97 7.16
CA ALA A 92 19.71 30.95 7.88
C ALA A 92 19.30 31.44 9.29
N LEU A 93 20.16 32.20 9.96
CA LEU A 93 19.85 32.83 11.25
C LEU A 93 18.83 33.97 11.13
N THR A 94 18.85 34.71 10.02
CA THR A 94 17.93 35.85 9.78
C THR A 94 16.55 35.35 9.33
N ASP A 95 16.48 34.34 8.46
CA ASP A 95 15.23 33.81 7.93
C ASP A 95 14.31 33.21 9.01
N ILE A 96 14.87 32.79 10.16
CA ILE A 96 14.10 32.25 11.29
C ILE A 96 13.57 33.30 12.25
N LEU A 97 14.01 34.56 12.16
CA LEU A 97 13.62 35.61 13.11
C LEU A 97 12.11 35.87 13.07
N GLY A 98 11.50 35.97 14.24
CA GLY A 98 10.07 36.24 14.39
C GLY A 98 9.14 35.06 14.15
N THR A 99 9.66 33.88 13.79
CA THR A 99 8.85 32.68 13.55
C THR A 99 8.44 31.93 14.83
N GLY A 100 9.11 32.20 15.95
CA GLY A 100 8.89 31.46 17.21
C GLY A 100 9.40 30.03 17.24
N VAL A 101 10.05 29.55 16.17
CA VAL A 101 10.62 28.22 16.09
C VAL A 101 11.93 28.12 16.86
N ALA A 102 12.24 26.96 17.42
CA ALA A 102 13.49 26.71 18.14
C ALA A 102 14.72 26.98 17.27
N VAL A 103 15.79 27.46 17.85
CA VAL A 103 17.07 27.79 17.20
C VAL A 103 18.23 26.97 17.77
N SER A 104 19.26 26.77 17.00
CA SER A 104 20.44 25.98 17.36
C SER A 104 21.39 26.71 18.32
N ASN A 105 21.22 28.02 18.52
CA ASN A 105 22.17 28.92 19.21
C ASN A 105 23.57 28.91 18.57
N THR A 106 23.68 28.60 17.30
CA THR A 106 24.90 28.72 16.51
C THR A 106 25.14 30.17 16.10
N LYS A 107 26.37 30.48 15.69
CA LYS A 107 26.77 31.81 15.21
C LYS A 107 27.08 31.80 13.74
N ALA A 108 26.86 32.90 13.04
CA ALA A 108 27.30 33.01 11.65
C ALA A 108 28.81 32.74 11.53
N GLY A 109 29.23 31.91 10.63
CA GLY A 109 30.61 31.43 10.49
C GLY A 109 30.99 30.24 11.36
N GLU A 110 30.08 29.74 12.20
CA GLU A 110 30.31 28.54 12.99
C GLU A 110 30.28 27.28 12.09
N GLU A 111 31.29 26.42 12.20
CA GLU A 111 31.45 25.21 11.44
C GLU A 111 31.15 23.98 12.30
N PHE A 112 30.34 23.06 11.78
CA PHE A 112 30.01 21.79 12.42
C PHE A 112 29.78 20.69 11.39
N SER A 113 29.64 19.45 11.83
CA SER A 113 29.45 18.30 10.92
C SER A 113 28.01 18.21 10.39
N HIS A 114 27.81 17.49 9.28
CA HIS A 114 26.47 17.13 8.82
C HIS A 114 25.73 16.26 9.85
N THR A 115 26.48 15.50 10.65
CA THR A 115 25.93 14.73 11.76
C THR A 115 25.38 15.67 12.86
N ASP A 116 26.09 16.74 13.23
CA ASP A 116 25.61 17.76 14.17
C ASP A 116 24.36 18.46 13.64
N LEU A 117 24.35 18.79 12.35
CA LEU A 117 23.19 19.38 11.67
C LEU A 117 21.93 18.51 11.83
N LEU A 118 22.07 17.19 11.61
CA LEU A 118 20.95 16.27 11.79
C LEU A 118 20.48 16.18 13.23
N HIS A 119 21.38 16.28 14.22
CA HIS A 119 20.99 16.33 15.63
C HIS A 119 20.21 17.60 15.96
N PHE A 120 20.59 18.76 15.41
CA PHE A 120 19.81 20.00 15.54
C PHE A 120 18.39 19.84 14.96
N ILE A 121 18.25 19.23 13.78
CA ILE A 121 16.97 19.08 13.10
C ILE A 121 16.09 18.03 13.79
N ILE A 122 16.61 16.83 14.04
CA ILE A 122 15.81 15.69 14.53
C ILE A 122 15.53 15.82 16.03
N MET A 123 16.55 16.07 16.85
CA MET A 123 16.40 16.09 18.30
C MET A 123 15.84 17.41 18.81
N CYS A 124 16.39 18.55 18.33
CA CYS A 124 16.09 19.88 18.88
C CYS A 124 15.01 20.64 18.09
N SER A 125 14.66 20.20 16.90
CA SER A 125 13.72 20.89 16.00
C SER A 125 14.18 22.32 15.63
N CYS A 126 15.48 22.54 15.46
CA CYS A 126 16.04 23.85 15.18
C CYS A 126 15.74 24.29 13.73
N GLY A 127 14.99 25.39 13.57
CA GLY A 127 14.55 25.86 12.26
C GLY A 127 15.69 26.51 11.45
N ASP A 128 16.61 27.21 12.09
CA ASP A 128 17.82 27.76 11.47
C ASP A 128 18.68 26.65 10.83
N ALA A 129 18.81 25.50 11.49
CA ALA A 129 19.47 24.32 10.96
C ALA A 129 18.73 23.73 9.74
N GLY A 130 17.39 23.74 9.77
CA GLY A 130 16.56 23.29 8.64
C GLY A 130 16.71 24.19 7.41
N TYR A 131 16.72 25.50 7.59
CA TYR A 131 16.94 26.47 6.51
C TYR A 131 18.37 26.40 5.95
N LEU A 132 19.36 26.30 6.85
CA LEU A 132 20.75 26.07 6.43
C LEU A 132 20.89 24.81 5.56
N ALA A 133 20.26 23.71 5.99
CA ALA A 133 20.29 22.46 5.25
C ALA A 133 19.67 22.62 3.86
N ALA A 134 18.54 23.31 3.73
CA ALA A 134 17.88 23.56 2.46
C ALA A 134 18.79 24.31 1.47
N ASP A 135 19.39 25.39 1.92
CA ASP A 135 20.29 26.18 1.09
C ASP A 135 21.57 25.40 0.72
N TYR A 136 22.17 24.67 1.67
CA TYR A 136 23.40 23.94 1.42
C TYR A 136 23.23 22.73 0.49
N PHE A 137 22.25 21.87 0.76
CA PHE A 137 22.08 20.62 0.02
C PHE A 137 21.43 20.83 -1.35
N TYR A 138 20.50 21.77 -1.46
CA TYR A 138 19.68 21.94 -2.68
C TYR A 138 19.73 23.35 -3.27
N GLY A 139 20.43 24.29 -2.65
CA GLY A 139 20.65 25.65 -3.17
C GLY A 139 19.55 26.66 -2.87
N SER A 140 18.35 26.22 -2.46
CA SER A 140 17.28 27.10 -1.96
C SER A 140 16.23 26.32 -1.17
N HIS A 141 15.41 27.04 -0.40
CA HIS A 141 14.27 26.47 0.32
C HIS A 141 13.25 25.83 -0.64
N GLU A 142 12.96 26.47 -1.76
CA GLU A 142 12.01 25.99 -2.76
C GLU A 142 12.48 24.66 -3.40
N ALA A 143 13.77 24.56 -3.74
CA ALA A 143 14.34 23.36 -4.32
C ALA A 143 14.31 22.20 -3.31
N PHE A 144 14.60 22.47 -2.04
CA PHE A 144 14.52 21.51 -0.96
C PHE A 144 13.08 21.01 -0.74
N VAL A 145 12.10 21.92 -0.67
CA VAL A 145 10.67 21.60 -0.55
C VAL A 145 10.16 20.80 -1.76
N SER A 146 10.61 21.17 -2.96
CA SER A 146 10.31 20.40 -4.17
C SER A 146 10.78 18.95 -4.02
N LYS A 147 12.00 18.74 -3.48
CA LYS A 147 12.54 17.40 -3.22
C LYS A 147 11.79 16.66 -2.11
N MET A 148 11.39 17.35 -1.03
CA MET A 148 10.54 16.77 0.02
C MET A 148 9.23 16.22 -0.58
N ASN A 149 8.55 17.01 -1.40
CA ASN A 149 7.30 16.60 -2.05
C ASN A 149 7.49 15.51 -3.13
N GLU A 150 8.61 15.52 -3.83
CA GLU A 150 8.99 14.42 -4.74
C GLU A 150 9.18 13.11 -3.96
N THR A 151 9.98 13.17 -2.87
CA THR A 151 10.22 12.00 -2.01
C THR A 151 8.91 11.49 -1.40
N ALA A 152 8.04 12.36 -0.92
CA ALA A 152 6.72 12.00 -0.38
C ALA A 152 5.90 11.18 -1.40
N ARG A 153 5.81 11.65 -2.65
CA ARG A 153 5.13 10.90 -3.72
C ARG A 153 5.76 9.54 -4.00
N ASN A 154 7.09 9.50 -4.05
CA ASN A 154 7.85 8.28 -4.38
C ASN A 154 7.68 7.18 -3.32
N ILE A 155 7.57 7.54 -2.05
CA ILE A 155 7.34 6.59 -0.96
C ILE A 155 5.86 6.27 -0.74
N GLY A 156 4.95 6.92 -1.48
CA GLY A 156 3.51 6.61 -1.47
C GLY A 156 2.64 7.49 -0.57
N MET A 157 3.14 8.62 -0.07
CA MET A 157 2.32 9.62 0.65
C MET A 157 1.40 10.33 -0.34
N LYS A 158 0.10 10.14 -0.20
CA LYS A 158 -0.90 10.61 -1.18
C LYS A 158 -1.57 11.92 -0.78
N ASN A 159 -1.59 12.20 0.52
CA ASN A 159 -2.35 13.30 1.10
C ASN A 159 -1.44 14.28 1.87
N THR A 160 -0.20 14.46 1.38
CA THR A 160 0.80 15.33 2.00
C THR A 160 1.30 16.37 1.02
N ASN A 161 1.47 17.59 1.53
CA ASN A 161 2.13 18.68 0.84
C ASN A 161 2.97 19.49 1.82
N PHE A 162 4.26 19.61 1.56
CA PHE A 162 5.19 20.44 2.30
C PHE A 162 5.35 21.77 1.60
N THR A 163 5.40 22.88 2.38
CA THR A 163 5.63 24.25 1.88
C THR A 163 6.92 24.86 2.42
N ASN A 164 7.48 24.27 3.47
CA ASN A 164 8.74 24.69 4.07
C ASN A 164 9.46 23.48 4.72
N PRO A 165 10.78 23.59 4.99
CA PRO A 165 11.57 22.46 5.49
C PRO A 165 11.46 22.21 6.99
N ILE A 166 10.84 23.10 7.76
CA ILE A 166 10.91 23.11 9.23
C ILE A 166 9.59 22.87 9.95
N GLY A 167 8.47 22.79 9.18
CA GLY A 167 7.14 22.61 9.74
C GLY A 167 6.50 23.87 10.30
N LEU A 168 6.93 25.05 9.84
CA LEU A 168 6.24 26.30 10.12
C LEU A 168 4.83 26.24 9.53
N HIS A 169 3.85 26.79 10.27
CA HIS A 169 2.46 26.73 9.83
C HIS A 169 2.22 27.44 8.49
N ASP A 170 1.48 26.79 7.62
CA ASP A 170 0.92 27.28 6.37
C ASP A 170 -0.31 26.41 6.05
N GLU A 171 -1.40 27.00 5.58
CA GLU A 171 -2.64 26.27 5.26
C GLU A 171 -2.45 25.16 4.22
N ASN A 172 -1.42 25.30 3.36
CA ASN A 172 -1.04 24.32 2.36
C ASN A 172 0.02 23.31 2.86
N HIS A 173 0.54 23.48 4.09
CA HIS A 173 1.49 22.57 4.72
C HIS A 173 0.74 21.53 5.55
N TYR A 174 0.39 20.41 4.94
CA TYR A 174 -0.49 19.42 5.55
C TYR A 174 -0.04 17.99 5.29
N THR A 175 -0.57 17.07 6.09
CA THR A 175 -0.36 15.63 6.00
C THR A 175 -1.57 14.87 6.54
N THR A 176 -1.45 13.54 6.64
CA THR A 176 -2.37 12.64 7.36
C THR A 176 -1.57 11.71 8.27
N VAL A 177 -2.23 11.08 9.24
CA VAL A 177 -1.58 10.09 10.12
C VAL A 177 -1.07 8.91 9.30
N GLU A 178 -1.83 8.46 8.29
CA GLU A 178 -1.41 7.38 7.39
C GLU A 178 -0.15 7.74 6.61
N ASP A 179 -0.06 8.95 6.07
CA ASP A 179 1.14 9.40 5.35
C ASP A 179 2.35 9.53 6.31
N ILE A 180 2.14 9.99 7.55
CA ILE A 180 3.22 10.03 8.56
C ILE A 180 3.67 8.62 8.96
N ARG A 181 2.77 7.62 8.99
CA ARG A 181 3.14 6.22 9.16
C ARG A 181 4.10 5.78 8.07
N ILE A 182 3.71 5.98 6.79
CA ILE A 182 4.54 5.64 5.62
C ILE A 182 5.92 6.30 5.72
N LEU A 183 5.96 7.60 6.01
CA LEU A 183 7.20 8.36 6.16
C LEU A 183 8.08 7.80 7.28
N THR A 184 7.48 7.51 8.44
CA THR A 184 8.23 7.04 9.61
C THR A 184 8.80 5.64 9.38
N GLU A 185 8.01 4.72 8.84
CA GLU A 185 8.48 3.38 8.48
C GLU A 185 9.62 3.43 7.47
N TYR A 186 9.54 4.34 6.48
CA TYR A 186 10.62 4.56 5.53
C TYR A 186 11.88 5.10 6.22
N ALA A 187 11.73 6.12 7.07
CA ALA A 187 12.83 6.76 7.78
C ALA A 187 13.55 5.80 8.75
N LEU A 188 12.82 4.92 9.44
CA LEU A 188 13.38 3.95 10.38
C LEU A 188 14.24 2.86 9.71
N ARG A 189 14.17 2.68 8.39
CA ARG A 189 15.08 1.81 7.62
C ARG A 189 16.48 2.45 7.49
N ASN A 190 16.59 3.77 7.58
CA ASN A 190 17.87 4.46 7.59
C ASN A 190 18.50 4.38 8.99
N LYS A 191 19.64 3.70 9.08
CA LYS A 191 20.34 3.46 10.35
C LYS A 191 20.74 4.76 11.05
N THR A 192 21.27 5.74 10.32
CA THR A 192 21.71 7.03 10.87
C THR A 192 20.50 7.81 11.45
N PHE A 193 19.37 7.84 10.71
CA PHE A 193 18.16 8.47 11.22
C PHE A 193 17.70 7.81 12.52
N LYS A 194 17.59 6.47 12.53
CA LYS A 194 17.15 5.70 13.69
C LYS A 194 18.03 5.92 14.91
N GLU A 195 19.35 5.94 14.71
CA GLU A 195 20.33 6.19 15.79
C GLU A 195 20.18 7.59 16.38
N ILE A 196 20.01 8.63 15.55
CA ILE A 196 19.85 10.01 16.02
C ILE A 196 18.49 10.16 16.73
N ALA A 197 17.42 9.68 16.14
CA ALA A 197 16.06 9.80 16.66
C ALA A 197 15.85 9.09 18.01
N SER A 198 16.68 8.10 18.34
CA SER A 198 16.62 7.35 19.61
C SER A 198 17.41 7.99 20.75
N LYS A 199 18.21 9.01 20.48
CA LYS A 199 19.03 9.65 21.53
C LYS A 199 18.22 10.64 22.36
N HIS A 200 18.39 10.59 23.68
CA HIS A 200 17.87 11.65 24.55
C HIS A 200 18.84 12.81 24.70
N ARG A 201 20.15 12.57 24.60
CA ARG A 201 21.22 13.58 24.65
C ARG A 201 22.28 13.27 23.60
N TYR A 202 22.90 14.34 23.09
CA TYR A 202 24.05 14.30 22.21
C TYR A 202 25.09 15.28 22.65
N ASN A 203 26.31 14.82 22.88
CA ASN A 203 27.44 15.65 23.25
C ASN A 203 28.11 16.16 21.95
N MET A 204 27.81 17.38 21.59
CA MET A 204 28.43 18.05 20.45
C MET A 204 29.84 18.55 20.85
N GLU A 205 30.84 18.19 20.07
CA GLU A 205 32.20 18.68 20.27
C GLU A 205 32.33 20.20 20.05
N ALA A 206 33.42 20.79 20.54
CA ALA A 206 33.70 22.20 20.34
C ALA A 206 33.82 22.52 18.83
N SER A 207 33.23 23.64 18.43
CA SER A 207 33.37 24.19 17.08
C SER A 207 34.53 25.20 17.02
N ASN A 208 34.69 25.86 15.87
CA ASN A 208 35.62 26.97 15.71
C ASN A 208 35.22 28.22 16.52
N MET A 209 33.98 28.28 17.05
CA MET A 209 33.42 29.49 17.72
C MET A 209 32.80 29.23 19.09
N GLN A 210 32.53 28.01 19.46
CA GLN A 210 31.87 27.64 20.70
C GLN A 210 32.46 26.38 21.34
N ASP A 211 32.41 26.33 22.67
CA ASP A 211 32.77 25.17 23.47
C ASP A 211 31.80 23.99 23.24
N LYS A 212 32.18 22.83 23.78
CA LYS A 212 31.30 21.65 23.82
C LYS A 212 29.98 21.96 24.44
N ARG A 213 28.88 21.40 23.84
CA ARG A 213 27.52 21.63 24.34
C ARG A 213 26.69 20.32 24.21
N ILE A 214 25.66 20.26 25.04
CA ILE A 214 24.76 19.10 25.05
C ILE A 214 23.48 19.49 24.34
N LEU A 215 23.11 18.72 23.32
CA LEU A 215 21.81 18.79 22.69
C LEU A 215 20.87 17.81 23.34
N SER A 216 19.65 18.22 23.69
CA SER A 216 18.64 17.38 24.31
C SER A 216 17.44 17.20 23.38
N THR A 217 16.85 16.03 23.40
CA THR A 217 15.67 15.75 22.59
C THR A 217 14.43 16.48 23.10
N THR A 218 13.50 16.80 22.19
CA THR A 218 12.15 17.28 22.54
C THR A 218 11.19 16.15 22.86
N ASN A 219 11.57 14.90 22.57
CA ASN A 219 10.79 13.69 22.89
C ASN A 219 11.09 13.24 24.34
N PHE A 220 10.33 13.73 25.28
CA PHE A 220 10.53 13.41 26.70
C PHE A 220 10.23 11.97 27.10
N LEU A 221 9.65 11.15 26.20
CA LEU A 221 9.57 9.71 26.45
C LEU A 221 10.96 9.05 26.56
N LEU A 222 11.99 9.69 25.97
CA LEU A 222 13.39 9.22 26.01
C LEU A 222 14.19 9.78 27.19
N ASP A 223 13.70 10.81 27.86
CA ASP A 223 14.45 11.53 28.90
C ASP A 223 14.12 11.03 30.31
N THR A 224 15.08 10.30 30.91
CA THR A 224 14.97 9.71 32.26
C THR A 224 14.79 10.74 33.36
N THR A 225 15.00 12.04 33.08
CA THR A 225 14.86 13.12 34.09
C THR A 225 13.45 13.71 34.11
N THR A 226 12.56 13.29 33.23
CA THR A 226 11.19 13.80 33.15
C THR A 226 10.17 12.78 33.65
N ASN A 227 9.00 13.27 34.09
CA ASN A 227 7.88 12.41 34.49
C ASN A 227 7.20 11.66 33.29
N TYR A 228 7.62 11.97 32.06
CA TYR A 228 7.12 11.35 30.82
C TYR A 228 7.98 10.19 30.35
N TYR A 229 9.12 9.94 31.01
CA TYR A 229 10.02 8.85 30.61
C TYR A 229 9.30 7.52 30.49
N TYR A 230 9.49 6.86 29.37
CA TYR A 230 8.98 5.54 29.11
C TYR A 230 10.12 4.59 28.69
N GLN A 231 10.44 3.64 29.56
CA GLN A 231 11.67 2.82 29.45
C GLN A 231 11.80 2.03 28.14
N TYR A 232 10.68 1.78 27.44
CA TYR A 232 10.67 1.02 26.19
C TYR A 232 10.62 1.92 24.95
N ALA A 233 10.53 3.24 25.11
CA ALA A 233 10.54 4.18 23.99
C ALA A 233 11.89 4.15 23.24
N THR A 234 11.85 4.17 21.91
CA THR A 234 13.02 4.07 21.03
C THR A 234 13.13 5.21 20.01
N GLY A 235 12.26 6.21 20.05
CA GLY A 235 12.24 7.37 19.14
C GLY A 235 10.86 8.01 19.16
N VAL A 236 10.46 8.93 18.30
CA VAL A 236 11.12 9.42 17.10
C VAL A 236 11.14 10.96 17.14
N LYS A 237 9.97 11.64 17.11
CA LYS A 237 9.86 13.09 16.95
C LYS A 237 8.61 13.68 17.58
N THR A 238 8.71 14.88 18.14
CA THR A 238 7.56 15.69 18.55
C THR A 238 7.46 16.95 17.69
N GLY A 239 6.26 17.53 17.63
CA GLY A 239 5.99 18.79 16.96
C GLY A 239 4.93 19.59 17.70
N TYR A 240 4.95 20.91 17.52
CA TYR A 240 3.94 21.82 18.02
C TYR A 240 3.90 23.11 17.21
N THR A 241 2.73 23.53 16.82
CA THR A 241 2.33 24.91 16.55
C THR A 241 0.94 25.13 17.16
N ASP A 242 0.50 26.36 17.28
CA ASP A 242 -0.85 26.61 17.82
C ASP A 242 -1.94 25.97 16.97
N GLU A 243 -1.76 25.93 15.63
CA GLU A 243 -2.72 25.36 14.68
C GLU A 243 -2.61 23.83 14.56
N ALA A 244 -1.42 23.26 14.74
CA ALA A 244 -1.21 21.82 14.68
C ALA A 244 -1.56 21.10 15.99
N GLY A 245 -1.68 21.84 17.08
CA GLY A 245 -1.69 21.23 18.40
C GLY A 245 -0.38 20.50 18.71
N ARG A 246 -0.36 19.69 19.75
CA ARG A 246 0.78 18.85 20.07
C ARG A 246 0.75 17.56 19.27
N CYS A 247 1.89 17.25 18.69
CA CYS A 247 2.08 16.08 17.82
C CYS A 247 3.23 15.21 18.35
N ILE A 248 3.06 13.89 18.26
CA ILE A 248 4.12 12.94 18.55
C ILE A 248 4.09 11.78 17.56
N VAL A 249 5.26 11.40 17.11
CA VAL A 249 5.57 10.14 16.46
C VAL A 249 6.57 9.43 17.35
N ALA A 250 6.20 8.29 17.91
CA ALA A 250 7.08 7.56 18.79
C ALA A 250 7.08 6.06 18.46
N THR A 251 8.20 5.41 18.78
CA THR A 251 8.33 3.95 18.71
C THR A 251 8.66 3.41 20.09
N ALA A 252 8.24 2.17 20.34
CA ALA A 252 8.60 1.43 21.54
C ALA A 252 8.85 -0.03 21.20
N GLY A 253 9.84 -0.65 21.90
CA GLY A 253 10.18 -2.06 21.72
C GLY A 253 10.32 -2.77 23.07
N TYR A 254 9.67 -3.93 23.21
CA TYR A 254 9.74 -4.79 24.40
C TYR A 254 9.48 -6.24 24.04
N ASN A 255 10.34 -7.15 24.51
CA ASN A 255 10.22 -8.60 24.29
C ASN A 255 10.02 -9.02 22.83
N GLY A 256 10.66 -8.32 21.89
CA GLY A 256 10.54 -8.62 20.45
C GLY A 256 9.36 -7.95 19.75
N TYR A 257 8.45 -7.31 20.49
CA TYR A 257 7.36 -6.51 19.91
C TYR A 257 7.81 -5.08 19.69
N ASN A 258 7.54 -4.55 18.50
CA ASN A 258 7.86 -3.18 18.14
C ASN A 258 6.60 -2.46 17.66
N TYR A 259 6.29 -1.33 18.28
CA TYR A 259 5.12 -0.52 17.94
C TYR A 259 5.50 0.88 17.53
N LEU A 260 4.73 1.45 16.60
CA LEU A 260 4.74 2.84 16.21
C LEU A 260 3.42 3.48 16.66
N CYS A 261 3.52 4.54 17.44
CA CYS A 261 2.40 5.38 17.85
C CYS A 261 2.52 6.77 17.22
N ILE A 262 1.45 7.23 16.62
CA ILE A 262 1.32 8.55 16.02
C ILE A 262 0.10 9.22 16.65
N LEU A 263 0.28 10.34 17.31
CA LEU A 263 -0.80 11.18 17.81
C LEU A 263 -0.60 12.60 17.31
N MET A 264 -1.62 13.13 16.65
CA MET A 264 -1.58 14.43 15.98
C MET A 264 -2.78 15.26 16.41
N ASP A 265 -2.60 16.58 16.36
CA ASP A 265 -3.66 17.54 16.72
C ASP A 265 -4.21 17.23 18.14
N THR A 266 -3.29 17.00 19.09
CA THR A 266 -3.63 16.89 20.51
C THR A 266 -3.79 18.31 21.09
N PRO A 267 -4.89 18.62 21.79
CA PRO A 267 -5.10 19.92 22.40
C PRO A 267 -3.93 20.33 23.29
N ASN A 268 -3.50 21.59 23.18
CA ASN A 268 -2.40 22.07 23.98
C ASN A 268 -2.88 22.34 25.44
N ASN A 269 -2.42 21.49 26.34
CA ASN A 269 -2.61 21.70 27.78
C ASN A 269 -1.33 22.29 28.39
N PRO A 270 -1.35 23.52 28.94
CA PRO A 270 -0.15 24.14 29.47
C PRO A 270 0.45 23.43 30.71
N LEU A 271 -0.33 22.57 31.36
CA LEU A 271 0.09 21.86 32.58
C LEU A 271 0.56 20.43 32.29
N LYS A 272 0.21 19.85 31.09
CA LYS A 272 0.46 18.47 30.77
C LYS A 272 0.83 18.30 29.30
N ARG A 273 1.76 17.41 29.03
CA ARG A 273 2.09 16.92 27.69
C ARG A 273 1.27 15.67 27.43
N GLU A 274 -0.02 15.87 27.08
CA GLU A 274 -0.98 14.77 26.95
C GLU A 274 -0.61 13.81 25.81
N GLU A 275 -0.03 14.32 24.73
CA GLU A 275 0.46 13.51 23.61
C GLU A 275 1.52 12.48 24.06
N LEU A 276 2.36 12.83 25.03
CA LEU A 276 3.38 11.95 25.58
C LEU A 276 2.75 10.86 26.47
N SER A 277 1.88 11.29 27.39
CA SER A 277 1.20 10.37 28.33
C SER A 277 0.35 9.35 27.59
N GLN A 278 -0.50 9.82 26.67
CA GLN A 278 -1.40 8.97 25.89
C GLN A 278 -0.63 8.02 24.96
N CYS A 279 0.48 8.48 24.39
CA CYS A 279 1.36 7.62 23.61
C CYS A 279 1.93 6.47 24.46
N ALA A 280 2.43 6.78 25.68
CA ALA A 280 2.92 5.76 26.60
C ALA A 280 1.80 4.81 27.07
N ASP A 281 0.57 5.30 27.27
CA ASP A 281 -0.59 4.50 27.63
C ASP A 281 -1.00 3.55 26.48
N LEU A 282 -0.97 3.99 25.24
CA LEU A 282 -1.18 3.14 24.05
C LEU A 282 -0.13 2.04 23.96
N PHE A 283 1.14 2.34 24.21
CA PHE A 283 2.18 1.30 24.23
C PHE A 283 1.95 0.29 25.35
N ARG A 284 1.64 0.75 26.59
CA ARG A 284 1.31 -0.14 27.71
C ARG A 284 0.11 -1.04 27.38
N TRP A 285 -0.94 -0.43 26.79
CA TRP A 285 -2.12 -1.17 26.36
C TRP A 285 -1.77 -2.25 25.35
N ALA A 286 -0.97 -1.93 24.32
CA ALA A 286 -0.56 -2.90 23.32
C ALA A 286 0.26 -4.05 23.95
N PHE A 287 1.32 -3.74 24.70
CA PHE A 287 2.16 -4.76 25.31
C PHE A 287 1.41 -5.64 26.32
N ASN A 288 0.37 -5.10 26.99
CA ASN A 288 -0.40 -5.85 27.96
C ASN A 288 -1.48 -6.74 27.33
N ASN A 289 -2.08 -6.32 26.25
CA ASN A 289 -3.28 -6.96 25.69
C ASN A 289 -3.03 -7.79 24.43
N PHE A 290 -1.88 -7.62 23.75
CA PHE A 290 -1.61 -8.32 22.50
C PHE A 290 -0.39 -9.24 22.59
N SER A 291 -0.37 -10.26 21.73
CA SER A 291 0.76 -11.16 21.57
C SER A 291 0.86 -11.64 20.12
N PHE A 292 2.06 -12.06 19.71
CA PHE A 292 2.24 -12.78 18.46
C PHE A 292 1.54 -14.14 18.57
N LYS A 293 0.71 -14.42 17.57
CA LYS A 293 0.11 -15.75 17.38
C LYS A 293 0.45 -16.25 15.98
N GLU A 294 0.93 -17.47 15.92
CA GLU A 294 1.17 -18.17 14.66
C GLU A 294 -0.17 -18.73 14.18
N VAL A 295 -0.79 -18.03 13.24
CA VAL A 295 -2.12 -18.39 12.70
C VAL A 295 -2.04 -19.57 11.75
N ALA A 296 -0.91 -19.72 11.05
CA ALA A 296 -0.65 -20.85 10.15
C ALA A 296 0.84 -21.12 10.02
N THR A 297 1.23 -22.37 10.19
CA THR A 297 2.63 -22.84 10.13
C THR A 297 3.18 -22.88 8.69
N GLY A 298 2.31 -22.99 7.70
CA GLY A 298 2.68 -23.22 6.30
C GLY A 298 2.88 -24.72 5.97
N ASP A 299 2.80 -25.61 6.96
CA ASP A 299 3.00 -27.05 6.76
C ASP A 299 1.68 -27.81 6.53
N GLU A 300 0.54 -27.19 6.80
CA GLU A 300 -0.78 -27.75 6.58
C GLU A 300 -1.41 -27.22 5.29
N PRO A 301 -2.09 -28.08 4.51
CA PRO A 301 -2.77 -27.65 3.31
C PRO A 301 -3.96 -26.72 3.65
N VAL A 302 -4.04 -25.59 2.98
CA VAL A 302 -5.11 -24.61 3.17
C VAL A 302 -6.34 -24.96 2.35
N CYS A 303 -6.12 -25.35 1.11
CA CYS A 303 -7.17 -25.79 0.18
C CYS A 303 -6.57 -26.64 -0.94
N GLU A 304 -7.45 -27.24 -1.74
CA GLU A 304 -7.10 -27.99 -2.92
C GLU A 304 -7.55 -27.24 -4.18
N MET A 305 -6.75 -27.35 -5.25
CA MET A 305 -7.07 -26.79 -6.56
C MET A 305 -7.16 -27.90 -7.59
N PRO A 306 -8.27 -28.00 -8.38
CA PRO A 306 -8.41 -28.99 -9.43
C PRO A 306 -7.25 -28.92 -10.42
N LEU A 307 -6.72 -30.10 -10.79
CA LEU A 307 -5.56 -30.25 -11.66
C LEU A 307 -5.97 -30.99 -12.94
N GLU A 308 -5.62 -30.41 -14.08
CA GLU A 308 -5.83 -31.01 -15.39
C GLU A 308 -4.51 -31.56 -15.96
N LEU A 309 -4.60 -32.51 -16.87
CA LEU A 309 -3.47 -33.09 -17.62
C LEU A 309 -2.50 -33.93 -16.78
N SER A 310 -2.90 -34.40 -15.60
CA SER A 310 -2.21 -35.41 -14.79
C SER A 310 -3.01 -36.70 -14.76
N MET A 311 -2.36 -37.82 -14.54
CA MET A 311 -2.97 -39.12 -14.22
C MET A 311 -2.65 -39.58 -12.81
N ASP A 312 -1.74 -38.90 -12.14
CA ASP A 312 -1.26 -39.25 -10.79
C ASP A 312 -2.18 -38.69 -9.73
N THR A 313 -2.76 -37.48 -9.97
CA THR A 313 -3.68 -36.80 -9.07
C THR A 313 -4.61 -35.87 -9.84
N ASP A 314 -5.83 -35.65 -9.29
CA ASP A 314 -6.86 -34.76 -9.85
C ASP A 314 -6.85 -33.37 -9.21
N PHE A 315 -6.03 -33.15 -8.19
CA PHE A 315 -5.88 -31.88 -7.47
C PHE A 315 -4.44 -31.64 -7.07
N VAL A 316 -4.12 -30.41 -6.72
CA VAL A 316 -2.88 -30.00 -6.07
C VAL A 316 -3.23 -29.29 -4.77
N SER A 317 -2.60 -29.72 -3.66
CA SER A 317 -2.75 -29.09 -2.35
C SER A 317 -1.98 -27.79 -2.31
N LEU A 318 -2.63 -26.73 -1.82
CA LEU A 318 -2.07 -25.40 -1.70
C LEU A 318 -1.75 -25.08 -0.23
N TYR A 319 -0.59 -24.49 -0.01
CA TYR A 319 -0.03 -24.14 1.28
C TYR A 319 0.23 -22.64 1.33
N PHE A 320 0.32 -22.07 2.51
CA PHE A 320 0.87 -20.72 2.64
C PHE A 320 2.34 -20.71 2.17
N GLU A 321 2.72 -19.68 1.39
CA GLU A 321 4.10 -19.50 0.93
C GLU A 321 5.11 -19.39 2.08
N LYS A 322 4.65 -18.89 3.22
CA LYS A 322 5.41 -18.73 4.47
C LYS A 322 4.46 -18.78 5.67
N PRO A 323 4.95 -19.13 6.88
CA PRO A 323 4.15 -19.03 8.08
C PRO A 323 3.53 -17.65 8.22
N PHE A 324 2.29 -17.59 8.68
CA PHE A 324 1.58 -16.34 8.94
C PHE A 324 1.48 -16.10 10.43
N VAL A 325 2.18 -15.06 10.89
CA VAL A 325 2.16 -14.59 12.27
C VAL A 325 1.44 -13.25 12.31
N SER A 326 0.55 -13.08 13.27
CA SER A 326 -0.24 -11.87 13.48
C SER A 326 -0.18 -11.44 14.94
N VAL A 327 -0.35 -10.14 15.20
CA VAL A 327 -0.49 -9.60 16.55
C VAL A 327 -1.97 -9.58 16.91
N LEU A 328 -2.38 -10.52 17.76
CA LEU A 328 -3.77 -10.68 18.16
C LEU A 328 -3.93 -10.45 19.68
N PRO A 329 -5.16 -10.12 20.15
CA PRO A 329 -5.47 -10.11 21.57
C PRO A 329 -5.01 -11.42 22.24
N LYS A 330 -4.47 -11.32 23.44
CA LYS A 330 -3.98 -12.50 24.18
C LYS A 330 -5.07 -13.53 24.44
N ASP A 331 -6.29 -13.06 24.62
CA ASP A 331 -7.51 -13.85 24.84
C ASP A 331 -8.23 -14.23 23.54
N ALA A 332 -7.66 -13.88 22.36
CA ALA A 332 -8.25 -14.24 21.07
C ALA A 332 -8.35 -15.76 20.93
N ASP A 333 -9.54 -16.25 20.62
CA ASP A 333 -9.77 -17.63 20.23
C ASP A 333 -9.36 -17.84 18.77
N GLU A 334 -8.32 -18.63 18.55
CA GLU A 334 -7.79 -18.94 17.22
C GLU A 334 -8.80 -19.65 16.33
N SER A 335 -9.80 -20.33 16.92
CA SER A 335 -10.89 -20.96 16.16
C SER A 335 -11.80 -19.96 15.45
N THR A 336 -11.75 -18.67 15.82
CA THR A 336 -12.51 -17.60 15.16
C THR A 336 -11.81 -17.00 13.93
N ILE A 337 -10.59 -17.46 13.66
CA ILE A 337 -9.84 -17.00 12.48
C ILE A 337 -10.39 -17.70 11.24
N VAL A 338 -10.78 -16.92 10.26
CA VAL A 338 -11.33 -17.40 8.98
C VAL A 338 -10.29 -17.17 7.88
N ILE A 339 -9.95 -18.24 7.16
CA ILE A 339 -9.09 -18.17 5.99
C ILE A 339 -9.97 -18.19 4.74
N LYS A 340 -10.00 -17.09 4.01
CA LYS A 340 -10.74 -16.96 2.75
C LYS A 340 -9.78 -17.04 1.57
N THR A 341 -9.90 -18.11 0.79
CA THR A 341 -9.03 -18.36 -0.36
C THR A 341 -9.55 -17.71 -1.64
N LYS A 342 -8.66 -17.13 -2.43
CA LYS A 342 -8.92 -16.58 -3.75
C LYS A 342 -7.95 -17.19 -4.75
N LEU A 343 -8.41 -18.18 -5.50
CA LEU A 343 -7.62 -18.87 -6.49
C LEU A 343 -7.51 -18.03 -7.78
N LYS A 344 -6.38 -18.14 -8.51
CA LYS A 344 -6.16 -17.42 -9.78
C LYS A 344 -7.04 -17.95 -10.91
N SER A 345 -7.49 -19.22 -10.82
CA SER A 345 -8.36 -19.89 -11.79
C SER A 345 -9.12 -21.02 -11.10
N GLU A 346 -10.16 -21.56 -11.74
CA GLU A 346 -10.93 -22.70 -11.23
C GLU A 346 -10.13 -24.02 -11.27
N SER A 347 -9.17 -24.14 -12.18
CA SER A 347 -8.28 -25.30 -12.31
C SER A 347 -6.90 -24.85 -12.77
N VAL A 348 -5.89 -25.71 -12.60
CA VAL A 348 -4.54 -25.51 -13.13
C VAL A 348 -4.15 -26.71 -14.02
N LYS A 349 -3.42 -26.46 -15.11
CA LYS A 349 -2.90 -27.52 -15.99
C LYS A 349 -1.50 -27.94 -15.58
N ALA A 350 -1.27 -29.23 -15.44
CA ALA A 350 0.08 -29.76 -15.27
C ALA A 350 0.98 -29.43 -16.50
N PRO A 351 2.31 -29.22 -16.32
CA PRO A 351 3.06 -29.42 -15.10
C PRO A 351 2.92 -28.26 -14.12
N VAL A 352 2.85 -28.57 -12.83
CA VAL A 352 2.88 -27.62 -11.71
C VAL A 352 4.19 -27.83 -10.95
N LYS A 353 4.83 -26.76 -10.52
CA LYS A 353 6.05 -26.82 -9.70
C LYS A 353 5.74 -26.49 -8.24
N LYS A 354 6.41 -27.20 -7.32
CA LYS A 354 6.40 -26.86 -5.90
C LYS A 354 6.79 -25.38 -5.71
N GLY A 355 6.03 -24.64 -4.89
CA GLY A 355 6.23 -23.20 -4.69
C GLY A 355 5.60 -22.30 -5.77
N GLN A 356 4.95 -22.86 -6.80
CA GLN A 356 4.24 -22.05 -7.79
C GLN A 356 3.03 -21.35 -7.16
N VAL A 357 2.94 -20.03 -7.27
CA VAL A 357 1.83 -19.23 -6.73
C VAL A 357 0.57 -19.41 -7.56
N LEU A 358 -0.45 -20.06 -6.99
CA LEU A 358 -1.72 -20.41 -7.62
C LEU A 358 -2.93 -19.64 -7.06
N GLY A 359 -2.76 -18.94 -5.95
CA GLY A 359 -3.81 -18.16 -5.31
C GLY A 359 -3.27 -17.20 -4.26
N GLU A 360 -4.19 -16.58 -3.55
CA GLU A 360 -3.97 -15.74 -2.36
C GLU A 360 -4.99 -16.14 -1.31
N ALA A 361 -4.61 -16.14 -0.05
CA ALA A 361 -5.50 -16.28 1.09
C ALA A 361 -5.59 -14.96 1.85
N GLU A 362 -6.80 -14.54 2.19
CA GLU A 362 -7.08 -13.48 3.16
C GLU A 362 -7.34 -14.13 4.52
N VAL A 363 -6.54 -13.74 5.51
CA VAL A 363 -6.73 -14.16 6.91
C VAL A 363 -7.59 -13.11 7.59
N ILE A 364 -8.70 -13.53 8.17
CA ILE A 364 -9.74 -12.66 8.73
C ILE A 364 -9.91 -13.01 10.21
N PHE A 365 -9.85 -12.00 11.07
CA PHE A 365 -10.16 -12.09 12.49
C PHE A 365 -11.13 -10.99 12.88
N ALA A 366 -12.20 -11.31 13.61
CA ALA A 366 -13.24 -10.36 14.02
C ALA A 366 -13.75 -9.48 12.86
N GLU A 367 -14.02 -10.12 11.70
CA GLU A 367 -14.47 -9.48 10.44
C GLU A 367 -13.44 -8.58 9.74
N ASN A 368 -12.24 -8.39 10.30
CA ASN A 368 -11.18 -7.61 9.71
C ASN A 368 -10.15 -8.50 9.02
N VAL A 369 -9.69 -8.09 7.84
CA VAL A 369 -8.56 -8.75 7.16
C VAL A 369 -7.27 -8.36 7.88
N ILE A 370 -6.69 -9.34 8.60
CA ILE A 370 -5.44 -9.16 9.34
C ILE A 370 -4.20 -9.50 8.50
N GLY A 371 -4.38 -10.10 7.32
CA GLY A 371 -3.27 -10.32 6.40
C GLY A 371 -3.67 -11.01 5.11
N LYS A 372 -2.72 -10.99 4.15
CA LYS A 372 -2.81 -11.68 2.88
C LYS A 372 -1.54 -12.46 2.63
N VAL A 373 -1.69 -13.71 2.24
CA VAL A 373 -0.57 -14.62 2.00
C VAL A 373 -0.78 -15.34 0.67
N ASN A 374 0.29 -15.49 -0.11
CA ASN A 374 0.23 -16.28 -1.33
C ASN A 374 -0.02 -17.75 -1.01
N LEU A 375 -0.85 -18.40 -1.85
CA LEU A 375 -1.05 -19.83 -1.84
C LEU A 375 -0.18 -20.47 -2.91
N VAL A 376 0.65 -21.41 -2.52
CA VAL A 376 1.63 -22.08 -3.37
C VAL A 376 1.38 -23.58 -3.43
N ALA A 377 1.71 -24.19 -4.57
CA ALA A 377 1.66 -25.65 -4.74
C ALA A 377 2.65 -26.35 -3.78
N GLY A 378 2.19 -27.38 -3.08
CA GLY A 378 2.99 -28.14 -2.12
C GLY A 378 3.97 -29.13 -2.75
N GLU A 379 3.75 -29.52 -3.99
CA GLU A 379 4.51 -30.56 -4.69
C GLU A 379 4.68 -30.28 -6.19
N ASP A 380 5.64 -30.99 -6.79
CA ASP A 380 5.82 -31.02 -8.24
C ASP A 380 4.86 -32.03 -8.86
N VAL A 381 4.02 -31.61 -9.81
CA VAL A 381 3.16 -32.51 -10.57
C VAL A 381 3.52 -32.48 -12.05
N LYS A 382 3.80 -33.67 -12.63
CA LYS A 382 4.16 -33.80 -14.03
C LYS A 382 2.92 -33.90 -14.93
N ALA A 383 3.02 -33.31 -16.12
CA ALA A 383 1.98 -33.47 -17.11
C ALA A 383 2.05 -34.86 -17.76
N ASN A 384 0.90 -35.50 -17.96
CA ASN A 384 0.80 -36.73 -18.76
C ASN A 384 0.88 -36.38 -20.26
N SER A 385 1.81 -37.01 -20.97
CA SER A 385 2.06 -36.73 -22.39
C SER A 385 0.85 -37.01 -23.29
N LEU A 386 0.07 -38.05 -22.98
CA LEU A 386 -1.13 -38.39 -23.75
C LEU A 386 -2.24 -37.35 -23.54
N LEU A 387 -2.53 -36.98 -22.27
CA LEU A 387 -3.54 -35.97 -21.95
C LEU A 387 -3.17 -34.60 -22.53
N LYS A 388 -1.87 -34.26 -22.50
CA LYS A 388 -1.38 -33.04 -23.13
C LYS A 388 -1.56 -33.03 -24.63
N ALA A 389 -1.31 -34.17 -25.31
CA ALA A 389 -1.56 -34.30 -26.75
C ALA A 389 -3.07 -34.15 -27.08
N VAL A 390 -3.93 -34.78 -26.29
CA VAL A 390 -5.39 -34.65 -26.43
C VAL A 390 -5.86 -33.20 -26.21
N ASP A 391 -5.33 -32.52 -25.22
CA ASP A 391 -5.67 -31.10 -24.93
C ASP A 391 -5.24 -30.19 -26.09
N ILE A 392 -4.05 -30.40 -26.67
CA ILE A 392 -3.59 -29.69 -27.87
C ILE A 392 -4.54 -29.91 -29.04
N VAL A 393 -4.91 -31.16 -29.31
CA VAL A 393 -5.84 -31.50 -30.39
C VAL A 393 -7.20 -30.85 -30.14
N LYS A 394 -7.73 -30.96 -28.91
CA LYS A 394 -8.99 -30.31 -28.52
C LYS A 394 -8.89 -28.77 -28.69
N GLY A 395 -7.77 -28.19 -28.32
CA GLY A 395 -7.51 -26.74 -28.49
C GLY A 395 -7.52 -26.32 -29.97
N ILE A 396 -6.98 -27.14 -30.88
CA ILE A 396 -7.03 -26.89 -32.32
C ILE A 396 -8.50 -26.87 -32.78
N PHE A 397 -9.28 -27.91 -32.42
CA PHE A 397 -10.68 -28.04 -32.86
C PHE A 397 -11.61 -26.99 -32.26
N THR A 398 -11.31 -26.49 -31.07
CA THR A 398 -12.08 -25.43 -30.40
C THR A 398 -11.59 -24.01 -30.71
N SER A 399 -10.50 -23.87 -31.44
CA SER A 399 -9.88 -22.59 -31.79
C SER A 399 -10.82 -21.72 -32.64
N VAL A 400 -10.62 -20.40 -32.58
CA VAL A 400 -11.37 -19.42 -33.40
C VAL A 400 -11.24 -19.78 -34.90
N TYR A 401 -10.05 -20.24 -35.34
CA TYR A 401 -9.81 -20.68 -36.71
C TYR A 401 -10.74 -21.82 -37.11
N MET A 402 -10.84 -22.85 -36.28
CA MET A 402 -11.70 -24.02 -36.59
C MET A 402 -13.17 -23.63 -36.54
N LYS A 403 -13.60 -22.73 -35.66
CA LYS A 403 -14.96 -22.20 -35.67
C LYS A 403 -15.30 -21.50 -36.99
N ILE A 404 -14.37 -20.73 -37.55
CA ILE A 404 -14.52 -20.12 -38.87
C ILE A 404 -14.61 -21.20 -39.95
N VAL A 405 -13.72 -22.20 -39.89
CA VAL A 405 -13.75 -23.34 -40.84
C VAL A 405 -15.10 -24.08 -40.80
N TYR A 406 -15.65 -24.34 -39.60
CA TYR A 406 -16.99 -24.99 -39.49
C TYR A 406 -18.10 -24.13 -40.06
N VAL A 407 -18.06 -22.80 -39.88
CA VAL A 407 -19.03 -21.90 -40.50
C VAL A 407 -18.92 -21.92 -42.01
N VAL A 408 -17.71 -21.88 -42.57
CA VAL A 408 -17.47 -21.93 -44.02
C VAL A 408 -17.94 -23.27 -44.59
N LEU A 409 -17.60 -24.39 -43.93
CA LEU A 409 -18.07 -25.73 -44.36
C LEU A 409 -19.60 -25.84 -44.30
N GLY A 410 -20.23 -25.29 -43.27
CA GLY A 410 -21.68 -25.21 -43.17
C GLY A 410 -22.32 -24.42 -44.33
N LEU A 411 -21.74 -23.26 -44.68
CA LEU A 411 -22.20 -22.47 -45.82
C LEU A 411 -22.02 -23.19 -47.17
N LEU A 412 -20.89 -23.92 -47.35
CA LEU A 412 -20.65 -24.73 -48.53
C LEU A 412 -21.64 -25.90 -48.63
N ALA A 413 -21.94 -26.57 -47.52
CA ALA A 413 -22.92 -27.63 -47.48
C ALA A 413 -24.34 -27.15 -47.85
N VAL A 414 -24.76 -26.01 -47.31
CA VAL A 414 -26.03 -25.34 -47.64
C VAL A 414 -26.06 -24.98 -49.13
N GLY A 415 -24.96 -24.35 -49.64
CA GLY A 415 -24.81 -24.01 -51.07
C GLY A 415 -24.92 -25.25 -51.96
N PHE A 416 -24.28 -26.38 -51.58
CA PHE A 416 -24.36 -27.66 -52.31
C PHE A 416 -25.81 -28.21 -52.34
N VAL A 417 -26.52 -28.20 -51.20
CA VAL A 417 -27.93 -28.63 -51.14
C VAL A 417 -28.79 -27.77 -52.04
N VAL A 418 -28.63 -26.43 -52.01
CA VAL A 418 -29.36 -25.52 -52.90
C VAL A 418 -29.07 -25.79 -54.37
N LEU A 419 -27.82 -26.05 -54.74
CA LEU A 419 -27.42 -26.46 -56.08
C LEU A 419 -28.07 -27.78 -56.53
N CYS A 420 -28.07 -28.79 -55.65
CA CYS A 420 -28.72 -30.08 -55.93
C CYS A 420 -30.22 -29.93 -56.14
N VAL A 421 -30.90 -29.15 -55.31
CA VAL A 421 -32.33 -28.83 -55.46
C VAL A 421 -32.59 -28.10 -56.79
N LYS A 422 -31.75 -27.08 -57.13
CA LYS A 422 -31.88 -26.34 -58.37
C LYS A 422 -31.64 -27.21 -59.59
N MET A 423 -30.67 -28.12 -59.56
CA MET A 423 -30.40 -29.08 -60.66
C MET A 423 -31.55 -30.09 -60.81
N ASN A 424 -32.14 -30.59 -59.73
CA ASN A 424 -33.30 -31.49 -59.80
C ASN A 424 -34.55 -30.75 -60.34
N TYR A 425 -34.75 -29.52 -59.95
CA TYR A 425 -35.87 -28.71 -60.45
C TYR A 425 -35.69 -28.38 -61.93
N SER A 426 -34.45 -28.18 -62.45
CA SER A 426 -34.17 -27.93 -63.84
C SER A 426 -34.32 -29.18 -64.71
N LYS A 427 -34.03 -30.40 -64.18
CA LYS A 427 -34.29 -31.68 -64.89
C LYS A 427 -35.77 -31.97 -65.07
N GLY A 428 -36.65 -31.59 -64.13
CA GLY A 428 -38.09 -31.72 -64.23
C GLY A 428 -38.73 -30.81 -65.30
N LYS A 429 -38.11 -29.70 -65.68
CA LYS A 429 -38.59 -28.78 -66.72
C LYS A 429 -38.23 -29.23 -68.19
N LYS A 430 -37.32 -30.18 -68.41
CA LYS A 430 -36.86 -30.60 -69.76
C LYS A 430 -37.64 -31.77 -70.36
N ARG A 431 -38.71 -32.30 -69.75
CA ARG A 431 -39.57 -33.32 -70.32
C ARG A 431 -40.98 -32.77 -70.61
N LYS A 432 -41.08 -31.76 -71.49
CA LYS A 432 -42.29 -31.58 -72.29
C LYS A 432 -42.04 -32.09 -73.68
N VAL A 433 -42.38 -33.34 -73.93
CA VAL A 433 -42.45 -33.93 -75.26
C VAL A 433 -43.61 -33.25 -76.01
N LYS A 434 -43.28 -32.54 -77.08
CA LYS A 434 -44.28 -31.94 -77.98
C LYS A 434 -44.87 -33.16 -78.75
N TYR A 435 -46.15 -33.48 -78.51
CA TYR A 435 -46.91 -34.37 -79.28
C TYR A 435 -47.21 -33.75 -80.65
N ILE A 436 -46.71 -34.35 -81.75
CA ILE A 436 -47.06 -33.96 -83.12
C ILE A 436 -48.16 -34.92 -83.52
N PRO A 437 -49.41 -34.51 -83.87
CA PRO A 437 -50.42 -35.40 -84.37
C PRO A 437 -50.05 -35.86 -85.77
N TYR A 438 -50.22 -37.14 -85.98
CA TYR A 438 -50.04 -37.80 -87.28
C TYR A 438 -51.33 -37.58 -88.11
N ASP A 439 -51.22 -36.81 -89.23
CA ASP A 439 -52.27 -36.55 -90.18
C ASP A 439 -52.21 -37.61 -91.29
N GLY A 440 -53.08 -38.65 -91.17
CA GLY A 440 -53.22 -39.72 -92.15
C GLY A 440 -54.02 -39.24 -93.35
N LYS A 441 -53.34 -38.96 -94.41
CA LYS A 441 -53.95 -38.95 -95.74
C LYS A 441 -53.41 -40.05 -96.58
N GLU A 442 -54.31 -41.04 -96.85
CA GLU A 442 -54.20 -42.10 -97.89
C GLU A 442 -53.79 -41.44 -99.22
N ARG A 443 -52.86 -42.02 -99.88
CA ARG A 443 -52.69 -41.87 -101.33
C ARG A 443 -52.99 -43.21 -101.99
N GLU A 444 -54.15 -43.19 -102.68
CA GLU A 444 -54.57 -44.23 -103.64
C GLU A 444 -53.54 -44.43 -104.73
N ASN A 445 -53.41 -45.68 -105.06
CA ASN A 445 -52.77 -46.22 -106.28
C ASN A 445 -53.42 -45.78 -107.55
N LYS A 446 -52.65 -45.39 -108.58
CA LYS A 446 -52.96 -45.67 -109.98
C LYS A 446 -51.68 -45.88 -110.80
N HIS A 447 -51.61 -47.08 -111.28
CA HIS A 447 -51.15 -47.63 -112.56
C HIS A 447 -50.17 -46.82 -113.46
N ARG A 448 -49.16 -47.30 -113.83
CA ARG A 448 -48.82 -48.37 -114.77
C ARG A 448 -47.29 -48.58 -114.76
#